data_d7c4ab9a6d615414ee580d54540e90b6
#
_entry.id   d7c4ab9a6d615414ee580d54540e90b6
#
_cell.length_a   1.000
_cell.length_b   1.000
_cell.length_c   1.000
_cell.angle_alpha   90.00
_cell.angle_beta   90.00
_cell.angle_gamma   90.00
#
_symmetry.space_group_name_H-M   'P 1'
#
loop_
_entity.id
_entity.type
_entity.pdbx_description
1 polymer ?
#
loop_
_entity_poly.entity_id
_entity_poly.type
_entity_poly.pdbx_seq_one_letter_code
_entity_poly.pdbx_strand_id
1 'polypeptide(L)'
;MLKNPIINTEPINIKRALISVFDKKNVIELATCLHEHGVEIISSGGTASEIDSNGIPVIEVDEYTGFPEILDGRVKTLNPFIAGGILNLRDIHSMQTRENKINNIDLVICNLYPFLETIIQDDVSYADALENIDIGGPTMIRAAAKNVGWVCVVVDPLDYKELMSHIRNGTGLPFDYRSKMSRKAFSITAEYESTISQFMANEHLPDT
;
A
#
# COMPACT_ATOMS: atom_id res chain seq x y z
N MET A 1 -19.12 -8.38 -13.90
CA MET A 1 -18.10 -9.16 -13.17
C MET A 1 -17.47 -10.16 -14.12
N LEU A 2 -16.14 -10.36 -14.05
CA LEU A 2 -15.46 -11.43 -14.77
C LEU A 2 -16.00 -12.78 -14.30
N LYS A 3 -16.33 -13.65 -15.24
CA LYS A 3 -16.75 -15.03 -14.93
C LYS A 3 -15.48 -15.90 -14.90
N ASN A 4 -15.26 -16.59 -13.79
CA ASN A 4 -14.15 -17.54 -13.58
C ASN A 4 -12.74 -16.98 -13.92
N PRO A 5 -12.27 -15.88 -13.27
CA PRO A 5 -10.91 -15.42 -13.48
C PRO A 5 -9.93 -16.49 -13.00
N ILE A 6 -8.93 -16.78 -13.81
CA ILE A 6 -7.82 -17.66 -13.42
C ILE A 6 -6.86 -16.84 -12.56
N ILE A 7 -6.46 -17.38 -11.41
CA ILE A 7 -5.46 -16.76 -10.55
C ILE A 7 -4.08 -17.16 -11.04
N ASN A 8 -3.20 -16.18 -11.29
CA ASN A 8 -1.80 -16.46 -11.59
C ASN A 8 -1.09 -17.00 -10.35
N THR A 9 -0.64 -18.25 -10.40
CA THR A 9 0.11 -18.90 -9.32
C THR A 9 1.61 -18.95 -9.58
N GLU A 10 2.08 -18.52 -10.76
CA GLU A 10 3.49 -18.45 -11.06
C GLU A 10 4.20 -17.35 -10.23
N PRO A 11 5.50 -17.48 -9.96
CA PRO A 11 6.28 -16.43 -9.34
C PRO A 11 6.21 -15.12 -10.13
N ILE A 12 6.13 -13.99 -9.45
CA ILE A 12 6.12 -12.66 -10.08
C ILE A 12 7.43 -11.91 -9.82
N ASN A 13 7.95 -11.27 -10.85
CA ASN A 13 9.07 -10.35 -10.72
C ASN A 13 8.56 -8.95 -10.36
N ILE A 14 9.21 -8.31 -9.41
CA ILE A 14 8.89 -6.94 -8.99
C ILE A 14 9.67 -5.97 -9.86
N LYS A 15 8.96 -5.11 -10.57
CA LYS A 15 9.53 -4.00 -11.37
C LYS A 15 9.21 -2.64 -10.79
N ARG A 16 8.07 -2.54 -10.06
CA ARG A 16 7.62 -1.29 -9.47
C ARG A 16 6.97 -1.55 -8.12
N ALA A 17 7.44 -0.81 -7.11
CA ALA A 17 6.93 -0.83 -5.75
C ALA A 17 6.31 0.52 -5.39
N LEU A 18 5.14 0.49 -4.74
CA LEU A 18 4.53 1.63 -4.08
C LEU A 18 4.77 1.50 -2.57
N ILE A 19 5.46 2.48 -1.98
CA ILE A 19 5.81 2.49 -0.56
C ILE A 19 5.14 3.69 0.11
N SER A 20 4.25 3.43 1.04
CA SER A 20 3.57 4.46 1.84
C SER A 20 3.36 3.95 3.26
N VAL A 21 4.25 4.32 4.17
CA VAL A 21 4.30 3.76 5.52
C VAL A 21 4.28 4.85 6.58
N PHE A 22 3.53 4.62 7.64
CA PHE A 22 3.59 5.41 8.87
C PHE A 22 4.79 5.00 9.71
N ASP A 23 4.87 3.71 10.11
CA ASP A 23 6.05 3.14 10.75
C ASP A 23 7.14 2.91 9.70
N LYS A 24 8.18 3.73 9.75
CA LYS A 24 9.31 3.75 8.83
C LYS A 24 10.44 2.77 9.23
N LYS A 25 10.21 1.93 10.22
CA LYS A 25 11.21 0.96 10.66
C LYS A 25 11.70 0.10 9.50
N ASN A 26 13.01 0.07 9.29
CA ASN A 26 13.70 -0.70 8.24
C ASN A 26 13.27 -0.36 6.79
N VAL A 27 12.53 0.75 6.56
CA VAL A 27 12.09 1.12 5.21
C VAL A 27 13.26 1.45 4.29
N ILE A 28 14.32 2.05 4.82
CA ILE A 28 15.52 2.41 4.05
C ILE A 28 16.28 1.16 3.60
N GLU A 29 16.44 0.16 4.49
CA GLU A 29 17.08 -1.11 4.10
C GLU A 29 16.28 -1.80 2.98
N LEU A 30 14.96 -1.80 3.09
CA LEU A 30 14.07 -2.34 2.07
C LEU A 30 14.17 -1.56 0.75
N ALA A 31 14.10 -0.23 0.78
CA ALA A 31 14.18 0.63 -0.40
C ALA A 31 15.54 0.47 -1.11
N THR A 32 16.64 0.40 -0.34
CA THR A 32 17.97 0.10 -0.87
C THR A 32 17.98 -1.23 -1.61
N CYS A 33 17.46 -2.29 -0.97
CA CYS A 33 17.39 -3.61 -1.59
C CYS A 33 16.58 -3.60 -2.89
N LEU A 34 15.43 -2.92 -2.91
CA LEU A 34 14.59 -2.78 -4.10
C LEU A 34 15.35 -2.06 -5.22
N HIS A 35 15.96 -0.92 -4.92
CA HIS A 35 16.72 -0.12 -5.87
C HIS A 35 17.91 -0.90 -6.47
N GLU A 36 18.70 -1.58 -5.64
CA GLU A 36 19.84 -2.42 -6.09
C GLU A 36 19.41 -3.55 -7.03
N HIS A 37 18.15 -3.98 -6.96
CA HIS A 37 17.59 -5.01 -7.85
C HIS A 37 16.74 -4.43 -9.00
N GLY A 38 16.91 -3.12 -9.29
CA GLY A 38 16.30 -2.46 -10.43
C GLY A 38 14.78 -2.24 -10.31
N VAL A 39 14.25 -2.22 -9.09
CA VAL A 39 12.84 -1.91 -8.84
C VAL A 39 12.63 -0.41 -8.78
N GLU A 40 11.72 0.12 -9.57
CA GLU A 40 11.29 1.51 -9.50
C GLU A 40 10.45 1.73 -8.26
N ILE A 41 10.76 2.76 -7.48
CA ILE A 41 10.06 3.07 -6.23
C ILE A 41 9.18 4.29 -6.43
N ILE A 42 7.88 4.14 -6.15
CA ILE A 42 6.92 5.22 -6.03
C ILE A 42 6.62 5.41 -4.55
N SER A 43 6.58 6.65 -4.09
CA SER A 43 6.25 6.94 -2.69
C SER A 43 5.61 8.31 -2.54
N SER A 44 5.17 8.64 -1.35
CA SER A 44 4.51 9.92 -1.08
C SER A 44 4.86 10.48 0.29
N GLY A 45 4.82 11.81 0.40
CA GLY A 45 4.96 12.53 1.66
C GLY A 45 6.22 12.18 2.43
N GLY A 46 6.10 12.01 3.76
CA GLY A 46 7.24 11.76 4.62
C GLY A 46 8.00 10.45 4.32
N THR A 47 7.37 9.46 3.66
CA THR A 47 8.07 8.24 3.23
C THR A 47 8.96 8.52 2.03
N ALA A 48 8.48 9.27 1.04
CA ALA A 48 9.27 9.67 -0.12
C ALA A 48 10.48 10.53 0.31
N SER A 49 10.24 11.52 1.17
CA SER A 49 11.31 12.38 1.70
C SER A 49 12.38 11.59 2.46
N GLU A 50 11.99 10.57 3.23
CA GLU A 50 12.92 9.69 3.95
C GLU A 50 13.78 8.87 2.98
N ILE A 51 13.18 8.31 1.94
CA ILE A 51 13.88 7.51 0.92
C ILE A 51 14.85 8.39 0.14
N ASP A 52 14.41 9.56 -0.34
CA ASP A 52 15.20 10.51 -1.13
C ASP A 52 16.39 11.06 -0.32
N SER A 53 16.17 11.43 0.95
CA SER A 53 17.25 11.93 1.82
C SER A 53 18.36 10.92 2.09
N ASN A 54 18.09 9.63 1.88
CA ASN A 54 19.08 8.56 1.92
C ASN A 54 19.72 8.25 0.55
N GLY A 55 19.46 9.10 -0.48
CA GLY A 55 20.07 9.00 -1.80
C GLY A 55 19.50 7.86 -2.66
N ILE A 56 18.32 7.35 -2.33
CA ILE A 56 17.65 6.30 -3.10
C ILE A 56 16.65 6.96 -4.05
N PRO A 57 16.75 6.73 -5.38
CA PRO A 57 15.81 7.29 -6.34
C PRO A 57 14.38 6.89 -6.04
N VAL A 58 13.49 7.86 -5.97
CA VAL A 58 12.06 7.68 -5.71
C VAL A 58 11.25 8.64 -6.57
N ILE A 59 10.11 8.18 -7.09
CA ILE A 59 9.16 9.00 -7.85
C ILE A 59 8.02 9.37 -6.90
N GLU A 60 7.75 10.66 -6.75
CA GLU A 60 6.61 11.13 -5.97
C GLU A 60 5.28 10.71 -6.65
N VAL A 61 4.25 10.44 -5.85
CA VAL A 61 2.94 10.01 -6.37
C VAL A 61 2.31 11.05 -7.28
N ASP A 62 2.47 12.33 -7.02
CA ASP A 62 1.96 13.43 -7.85
C ASP A 62 2.69 13.50 -9.20
N GLU A 63 4.01 13.33 -9.23
CA GLU A 63 4.80 13.20 -10.45
C GLU A 63 4.35 11.96 -11.24
N TYR A 64 4.24 10.81 -10.57
CA TYR A 64 3.84 9.55 -11.20
C TYR A 64 2.45 9.59 -11.83
N THR A 65 1.51 10.23 -11.15
CA THR A 65 0.10 10.31 -11.59
C THR A 65 -0.19 11.51 -12.46
N GLY A 66 0.66 12.54 -12.44
CA GLY A 66 0.40 13.85 -13.04
C GLY A 66 -0.72 14.62 -12.36
N PHE A 67 -1.13 14.22 -11.14
CA PHE A 67 -2.19 14.85 -10.39
C PHE A 67 -1.68 15.27 -8.99
N PRO A 68 -1.80 16.56 -8.62
CA PRO A 68 -1.28 17.06 -7.36
C PRO A 68 -2.05 16.48 -6.16
N GLU A 69 -1.39 16.47 -5.01
CA GLU A 69 -2.06 16.27 -3.73
C GLU A 69 -3.03 17.42 -3.46
N ILE A 70 -4.27 17.11 -3.08
CA ILE A 70 -5.31 18.09 -2.79
C ILE A 70 -6.05 17.78 -1.49
N LEU A 71 -6.85 18.75 -1.01
CA LEU A 71 -7.66 18.60 0.20
C LEU A 71 -6.81 18.23 1.43
N ASP A 72 -5.70 18.96 1.59
CA ASP A 72 -4.76 18.79 2.72
C ASP A 72 -4.24 17.34 2.86
N GLY A 73 -4.03 16.67 1.71
CA GLY A 73 -3.49 15.29 1.66
C GLY A 73 -4.54 14.19 1.68
N ARG A 74 -5.81 14.51 1.85
CA ARG A 74 -6.89 13.50 1.86
C ARG A 74 -7.04 12.78 0.52
N VAL A 75 -6.68 13.44 -0.59
CA VAL A 75 -6.68 12.88 -1.94
C VAL A 75 -5.27 12.93 -2.52
N LYS A 76 -4.63 11.79 -2.56
CA LYS A 76 -3.25 11.58 -3.01
C LYS A 76 -3.12 10.25 -3.75
N THR A 77 -3.27 9.16 -3.02
CA THR A 77 -3.20 7.80 -3.56
C THR A 77 -4.53 7.27 -4.10
N LEU A 78 -5.64 7.97 -3.84
CA LEU A 78 -6.95 7.70 -4.45
C LEU A 78 -6.98 8.19 -5.90
N ASN A 79 -6.27 7.51 -6.77
CA ASN A 79 -6.03 7.91 -8.15
C ASN A 79 -6.17 6.69 -9.08
N PRO A 80 -6.79 6.84 -10.27
CA PRO A 80 -6.94 5.75 -11.24
C PRO A 80 -5.62 5.12 -11.69
N PHE A 81 -4.51 5.88 -11.76
CA PHE A 81 -3.19 5.34 -12.12
C PHE A 81 -2.65 4.41 -11.04
N ILE A 82 -2.83 4.76 -9.77
CA ILE A 82 -2.47 3.92 -8.62
C ILE A 82 -3.39 2.69 -8.55
N ALA A 83 -4.70 2.92 -8.49
CA ALA A 83 -5.68 1.85 -8.37
C ALA A 83 -5.63 0.88 -9.57
N GLY A 84 -5.52 1.40 -10.78
CA GLY A 84 -5.41 0.61 -12.00
C GLY A 84 -4.09 -0.15 -12.07
N GLY A 85 -2.98 0.46 -11.65
CA GLY A 85 -1.67 -0.18 -11.55
C GLY A 85 -1.68 -1.41 -10.63
N ILE A 86 -2.43 -1.33 -9.52
CA ILE A 86 -2.57 -2.41 -8.53
C ILE A 86 -3.62 -3.45 -8.96
N LEU A 87 -4.80 -3.03 -9.43
CA LEU A 87 -5.96 -3.91 -9.61
C LEU A 87 -6.02 -4.62 -10.95
N ASN A 88 -5.21 -4.23 -11.94
CA ASN A 88 -5.29 -4.85 -13.26
C ASN A 88 -4.84 -6.33 -13.23
N LEU A 89 -5.58 -7.17 -13.94
CA LEU A 89 -5.21 -8.55 -14.27
C LEU A 89 -4.41 -8.49 -15.58
N ARG A 90 -3.12 -8.78 -15.51
CA ARG A 90 -2.15 -8.46 -16.57
C ARG A 90 -2.36 -9.23 -17.86
N ASP A 91 -2.95 -10.41 -17.75
CA ASP A 91 -3.35 -11.29 -18.86
C ASP A 91 -4.63 -10.81 -19.56
N ILE A 92 -5.55 -10.14 -18.84
CA ILE A 92 -6.87 -9.74 -19.34
C ILE A 92 -6.93 -8.25 -19.69
N HIS A 93 -6.31 -7.39 -18.88
CA HIS A 93 -6.48 -5.93 -18.98
C HIS A 93 -5.36 -5.20 -19.71
N SER A 94 -4.44 -5.94 -20.37
CA SER A 94 -3.24 -5.38 -21.02
C SER A 94 -3.55 -4.29 -22.09
N MET A 95 -4.67 -4.43 -22.80
CA MET A 95 -5.12 -3.43 -23.78
C MET A 95 -5.60 -2.15 -23.08
N GLN A 96 -6.48 -2.30 -22.07
CA GLN A 96 -7.04 -1.16 -21.33
C GLN A 96 -5.96 -0.39 -20.55
N THR A 97 -5.00 -1.08 -19.95
CA THR A 97 -3.90 -0.41 -19.23
C THR A 97 -3.02 0.39 -20.20
N ARG A 98 -2.76 -0.15 -21.39
CA ARG A 98 -1.99 0.55 -22.44
C ARG A 98 -2.72 1.78 -22.94
N GLU A 99 -4.01 1.68 -23.29
CA GLU A 99 -4.85 2.79 -23.76
C GLU A 99 -4.93 3.93 -22.75
N ASN A 100 -5.00 3.59 -21.46
CA ASN A 100 -5.08 4.55 -20.37
C ASN A 100 -3.71 4.93 -19.78
N LYS A 101 -2.59 4.46 -20.34
CA LYS A 101 -1.21 4.71 -19.88
C LYS A 101 -0.99 4.31 -18.40
N ILE A 102 -1.66 3.25 -17.97
CA ILE A 102 -1.53 2.72 -16.61
C ILE A 102 -0.38 1.73 -16.58
N ASN A 103 0.61 1.99 -15.76
CA ASN A 103 1.73 1.08 -15.50
C ASN A 103 1.40 0.12 -14.36
N ASN A 104 1.93 -1.10 -14.41
CA ASN A 104 1.74 -2.09 -13.35
C ASN A 104 2.49 -1.68 -12.08
N ILE A 105 1.87 -1.90 -10.93
CA ILE A 105 2.48 -1.86 -9.60
C ILE A 105 2.50 -3.31 -9.10
N ASP A 106 3.68 -3.83 -8.77
CA ASP A 106 3.89 -5.25 -8.47
C ASP A 106 3.98 -5.51 -6.97
N LEU A 107 4.33 -4.48 -6.21
CA LEU A 107 4.53 -4.55 -4.77
C LEU A 107 3.92 -3.31 -4.11
N VAL A 108 3.16 -3.52 -3.05
CA VAL A 108 2.63 -2.45 -2.19
C VAL A 108 3.17 -2.68 -0.77
N ILE A 109 3.92 -1.70 -0.27
CA ILE A 109 4.39 -1.64 1.11
C ILE A 109 3.60 -0.53 1.79
N CYS A 110 2.73 -0.90 2.71
CA CYS A 110 1.86 0.06 3.37
C CYS A 110 1.47 -0.43 4.76
N ASN A 111 1.75 0.36 5.77
CA ASN A 111 1.18 0.17 7.09
C ASN A 111 0.29 1.35 7.47
N LEU A 112 -0.66 1.10 8.34
CA LEU A 112 -1.70 2.06 8.67
C LEU A 112 -1.28 2.98 9.82
N TYR A 113 -1.89 4.13 9.88
CA TYR A 113 -1.86 4.99 11.05
C TYR A 113 -2.38 4.21 12.27
N PRO A 114 -1.72 4.30 13.43
CA PRO A 114 -2.15 3.58 14.61
C PRO A 114 -3.38 4.27 15.25
N PHE A 115 -4.55 4.11 14.66
CA PHE A 115 -5.79 4.74 15.10
C PHE A 115 -6.07 4.48 16.58
N LEU A 116 -5.80 3.26 17.06
CA LEU A 116 -5.93 2.93 18.48
C LEU A 116 -5.04 3.81 19.38
N GLU A 117 -3.79 4.05 18.99
CA GLU A 117 -2.87 4.90 19.76
C GLU A 117 -3.33 6.37 19.77
N THR A 118 -4.01 6.81 18.71
CA THR A 118 -4.60 8.15 18.66
C THR A 118 -5.75 8.28 19.65
N ILE A 119 -6.69 7.35 19.64
CA ILE A 119 -7.93 7.47 20.46
C ILE A 119 -7.74 7.19 21.95
N ILE A 120 -6.62 6.63 22.39
CA ILE A 120 -6.33 6.41 23.81
C ILE A 120 -5.63 7.60 24.48
N GLN A 121 -5.33 8.67 23.75
CA GLN A 121 -4.76 9.91 24.33
C GLN A 121 -5.86 10.70 25.05
N ASP A 122 -5.54 11.24 26.24
CA ASP A 122 -6.52 11.85 27.14
C ASP A 122 -7.23 13.10 26.56
N ASP A 123 -6.64 13.78 25.58
CA ASP A 123 -7.13 15.07 25.05
C ASP A 123 -7.59 15.01 23.58
N VAL A 124 -7.84 13.82 23.02
CA VAL A 124 -8.27 13.66 21.61
C VAL A 124 -9.74 14.01 21.46
N SER A 125 -10.04 15.02 20.67
CA SER A 125 -11.42 15.33 20.29
C SER A 125 -11.97 14.31 19.26
N TYR A 126 -13.30 14.22 19.21
CA TYR A 126 -13.96 13.38 18.19
C TYR A 126 -13.56 13.78 16.76
N ALA A 127 -13.41 15.09 16.51
CA ALA A 127 -12.95 15.61 15.21
C ALA A 127 -11.51 15.18 14.88
N ASP A 128 -10.61 15.20 15.87
CA ASP A 128 -9.23 14.74 15.68
C ASP A 128 -9.18 13.24 15.41
N ALA A 129 -10.00 12.45 16.10
CA ALA A 129 -10.10 11.03 15.84
C ALA A 129 -10.59 10.75 14.41
N LEU A 130 -11.62 11.46 13.93
CA LEU A 130 -12.12 11.34 12.56
C LEU A 130 -11.05 11.71 11.52
N GLU A 131 -10.27 12.77 11.76
CA GLU A 131 -9.22 13.20 10.84
C GLU A 131 -8.09 12.17 10.73
N ASN A 132 -7.86 11.39 11.77
CA ASN A 132 -6.83 10.34 11.80
C ASN A 132 -7.28 9.00 11.20
N ILE A 133 -8.49 8.90 10.66
CA ILE A 133 -8.93 7.71 9.92
C ILE A 133 -8.27 7.68 8.55
N ASP A 134 -7.40 6.69 8.34
CA ASP A 134 -6.72 6.50 7.05
C ASP A 134 -7.67 5.87 6.02
N ILE A 135 -7.83 6.55 4.88
CA ILE A 135 -8.63 6.07 3.75
C ILE A 135 -7.73 5.47 2.65
N GLY A 136 -6.62 6.14 2.38
CA GLY A 136 -5.71 5.77 1.28
C GLY A 136 -5.00 4.45 1.53
N GLY A 137 -4.46 4.26 2.73
CA GLY A 137 -3.75 3.05 3.15
C GLY A 137 -4.61 1.79 3.02
N PRO A 138 -5.77 1.70 3.69
CA PRO A 138 -6.68 0.56 3.55
C PRO A 138 -7.11 0.30 2.12
N THR A 139 -7.32 1.34 1.31
CA THR A 139 -7.67 1.20 -0.11
C THR A 139 -6.56 0.50 -0.89
N MET A 140 -5.30 0.94 -0.74
CA MET A 140 -4.15 0.33 -1.42
C MET A 140 -3.90 -1.10 -0.94
N ILE A 141 -3.92 -1.32 0.37
CA ILE A 141 -3.72 -2.64 0.99
C ILE A 141 -4.75 -3.64 0.47
N ARG A 142 -6.04 -3.28 0.50
CA ARG A 142 -7.12 -4.16 0.05
C ARG A 142 -7.08 -4.42 -1.45
N ALA A 143 -6.74 -3.41 -2.25
CA ALA A 143 -6.58 -3.55 -3.70
C ALA A 143 -5.47 -4.55 -4.03
N ALA A 144 -4.31 -4.42 -3.40
CA ALA A 144 -3.17 -5.31 -3.61
C ALA A 144 -3.45 -6.73 -3.09
N ALA A 145 -4.01 -6.86 -1.88
CA ALA A 145 -4.39 -8.16 -1.31
C ALA A 145 -5.40 -8.91 -2.19
N LYS A 146 -6.38 -8.20 -2.75
CA LYS A 146 -7.36 -8.78 -3.70
C LYS A 146 -6.69 -9.30 -4.97
N ASN A 147 -5.65 -8.63 -5.46
CA ASN A 147 -4.96 -8.98 -6.70
C ASN A 147 -3.72 -9.86 -6.46
N VAL A 148 -3.80 -10.79 -5.52
CA VAL A 148 -2.71 -11.66 -5.06
C VAL A 148 -2.00 -12.43 -6.18
N GLY A 149 -2.67 -12.68 -7.29
CA GLY A 149 -2.07 -13.32 -8.47
C GLY A 149 -0.97 -12.46 -9.13
N TRP A 150 -1.06 -11.14 -9.00
CA TRP A 150 -0.20 -10.21 -9.73
C TRP A 150 0.54 -9.20 -8.85
N VAL A 151 0.13 -9.07 -7.59
CA VAL A 151 0.67 -8.07 -6.66
C VAL A 151 0.97 -8.73 -5.32
N CYS A 152 2.11 -8.35 -4.73
CA CYS A 152 2.41 -8.64 -3.34
C CYS A 152 2.07 -7.41 -2.48
N VAL A 153 1.50 -7.62 -1.29
CA VAL A 153 1.28 -6.57 -0.29
C VAL A 153 2.02 -6.91 0.99
N VAL A 154 2.76 -5.96 1.54
CA VAL A 154 3.44 -6.15 2.84
C VAL A 154 3.04 -5.00 3.76
N VAL A 155 2.50 -5.35 4.93
CA VAL A 155 1.86 -4.40 5.85
C VAL A 155 2.59 -4.29 7.20
N ASP A 156 3.64 -5.08 7.39
CA ASP A 156 4.37 -5.15 8.66
C ASP A 156 5.89 -5.11 8.39
N PRO A 157 6.63 -4.20 9.01
CA PRO A 157 8.11 -4.16 8.89
C PRO A 157 8.82 -5.47 9.26
N LEU A 158 8.20 -6.32 10.08
CA LEU A 158 8.77 -7.62 10.45
C LEU A 158 8.87 -8.59 9.25
N ASP A 159 8.06 -8.39 8.20
CA ASP A 159 8.07 -9.21 7.00
C ASP A 159 9.10 -8.74 5.95
N TYR A 160 9.73 -7.57 6.12
CA TYR A 160 10.68 -7.00 5.15
C TYR A 160 11.89 -7.91 4.92
N LYS A 161 12.38 -8.57 5.96
CA LYS A 161 13.53 -9.48 5.86
C LYS A 161 13.24 -10.67 4.93
N GLU A 162 12.06 -11.28 5.04
CA GLU A 162 11.64 -12.39 4.19
C GLU A 162 11.43 -11.90 2.75
N LEU A 163 10.79 -10.73 2.55
CA LEU A 163 10.63 -10.09 1.25
C LEU A 163 11.99 -9.85 0.56
N MET A 164 12.93 -9.21 1.25
CA MET A 164 14.27 -8.93 0.72
C MET A 164 15.02 -10.22 0.36
N SER A 165 14.83 -11.30 1.13
CA SER A 165 15.42 -12.60 0.79
C SER A 165 14.90 -13.12 -0.56
N HIS A 166 13.60 -13.02 -0.81
CA HIS A 166 13.03 -13.40 -2.11
C HIS A 166 13.54 -12.54 -3.26
N ILE A 167 13.67 -11.22 -3.05
CA ILE A 167 14.17 -10.27 -4.06
C ILE A 167 15.63 -10.63 -4.41
N ARG A 168 16.49 -10.82 -3.42
CA ARG A 168 17.91 -11.15 -3.60
C ARG A 168 18.12 -12.50 -4.31
N ASN A 169 17.22 -13.46 -4.10
CA ASN A 169 17.29 -14.75 -4.77
C ASN A 169 16.95 -14.69 -6.27
N GLY A 170 16.31 -13.62 -6.74
CA GLY A 170 16.05 -13.39 -8.17
C GLY A 170 15.06 -14.34 -8.83
N THR A 171 14.39 -15.20 -8.09
CA THR A 171 13.42 -16.20 -8.62
C THR A 171 11.99 -15.68 -8.70
N GLY A 172 11.79 -14.40 -8.35
CA GLY A 172 10.46 -13.80 -8.20
C GLY A 172 9.78 -14.17 -6.87
N LEU A 173 8.66 -13.51 -6.57
CA LEU A 173 7.86 -13.77 -5.36
C LEU A 173 6.90 -14.95 -5.61
N PRO A 174 7.05 -16.07 -4.88
CA PRO A 174 6.18 -17.23 -5.05
C PRO A 174 4.75 -16.95 -4.60
N PHE A 175 3.78 -17.67 -5.15
CA PHE A 175 2.36 -17.48 -4.84
C PHE A 175 2.04 -17.70 -3.36
N ASP A 176 2.65 -18.70 -2.74
CA ASP A 176 2.40 -19.01 -1.32
C ASP A 176 2.81 -17.86 -0.41
N TYR A 177 3.94 -17.19 -0.71
CA TYR A 177 4.38 -16.00 -0.01
C TYR A 177 3.36 -14.86 -0.19
N ARG A 178 2.98 -14.54 -1.44
CA ARG A 178 1.98 -13.51 -1.73
C ARG A 178 0.64 -13.79 -1.05
N SER A 179 0.21 -15.05 -1.07
CA SER A 179 -1.02 -15.50 -0.42
C SER A 179 -0.97 -15.35 1.10
N LYS A 180 0.18 -15.67 1.73
CA LYS A 180 0.43 -15.42 3.16
C LYS A 180 0.31 -13.92 3.48
N MET A 181 0.94 -13.07 2.70
CA MET A 181 0.89 -11.61 2.87
C MET A 181 -0.51 -11.04 2.64
N SER A 182 -1.23 -11.52 1.63
CA SER A 182 -2.61 -11.12 1.36
C SER A 182 -3.55 -11.43 2.53
N ARG A 183 -3.44 -12.62 3.14
CA ARG A 183 -4.23 -12.96 4.35
C ARG A 183 -3.91 -12.03 5.51
N LYS A 184 -2.62 -11.75 5.77
CA LYS A 184 -2.20 -10.83 6.82
C LYS A 184 -2.76 -9.43 6.57
N ALA A 185 -2.73 -8.95 5.33
CA ALA A 185 -3.26 -7.65 4.93
C ALA A 185 -4.77 -7.53 5.22
N PHE A 186 -5.56 -8.54 4.87
CA PHE A 186 -6.99 -8.53 5.20
C PHE A 186 -7.27 -8.62 6.71
N SER A 187 -6.45 -9.34 7.48
CA SER A 187 -6.58 -9.37 8.94
C SER A 187 -6.34 -8.00 9.55
N ILE A 188 -5.28 -7.31 9.14
CA ILE A 188 -4.94 -5.97 9.63
C ILE A 188 -6.02 -4.95 9.28
N THR A 189 -6.53 -4.96 8.03
CA THR A 189 -7.62 -4.04 7.68
C THR A 189 -8.91 -4.35 8.42
N ALA A 190 -9.22 -5.60 8.70
CA ALA A 190 -10.40 -5.98 9.49
C ALA A 190 -10.28 -5.51 10.95
N GLU A 191 -9.11 -5.64 11.56
CA GLU A 191 -8.83 -5.14 12.92
C GLU A 191 -8.92 -3.61 12.97
N TYR A 192 -8.37 -2.92 11.97
CA TYR A 192 -8.44 -1.46 11.84
C TYR A 192 -9.88 -0.96 11.79
N GLU A 193 -10.70 -1.51 10.88
CA GLU A 193 -12.13 -1.17 10.76
C GLU A 193 -12.92 -1.50 12.03
N SER A 194 -12.60 -2.62 12.70
CA SER A 194 -13.23 -3.00 13.96
C SER A 194 -12.95 -1.99 15.06
N THR A 195 -11.72 -1.48 15.14
CA THR A 195 -11.33 -0.47 16.12
C THR A 195 -12.08 0.84 15.88
N ILE A 196 -12.16 1.30 14.62
CA ILE A 196 -12.94 2.49 14.25
C ILE A 196 -14.42 2.30 14.61
N SER A 197 -15.01 1.15 14.25
CA SER A 197 -16.41 0.86 14.53
C SER A 197 -16.73 0.85 16.02
N GLN A 198 -15.83 0.31 16.85
CA GLN A 198 -15.99 0.32 18.30
C GLN A 198 -15.89 1.73 18.89
N PHE A 199 -14.95 2.54 18.41
CA PHE A 199 -14.83 3.94 18.80
C PHE A 199 -16.11 4.70 18.50
N MET A 200 -16.59 4.63 17.23
CA MET A 200 -17.80 5.31 16.78
C MET A 200 -19.07 4.89 17.56
N ALA A 201 -19.13 3.64 18.02
CA ALA A 201 -20.26 3.14 18.81
C ALA A 201 -20.28 3.64 20.24
N ASN A 202 -19.14 4.04 20.80
CA ASN A 202 -18.98 4.44 22.21
C ASN A 202 -18.93 5.97 22.37
N GLU A 203 -18.68 6.72 21.32
CA GLU A 203 -18.65 8.17 21.38
C GLU A 203 -20.06 8.76 21.32
N HIS A 204 -20.33 9.70 22.24
CA HIS A 204 -21.51 10.54 22.13
C HIS A 204 -21.28 11.56 21.02
N LEU A 205 -22.23 11.65 20.09
CA LEU A 205 -22.21 12.73 19.08
C LEU A 205 -22.11 14.06 19.78
N PRO A 206 -21.28 14.99 19.28
CA PRO A 206 -21.23 16.34 19.84
C PRO A 206 -22.65 16.93 19.85
N ASP A 207 -23.03 17.56 20.97
CA ASP A 207 -24.30 18.23 21.09
C ASP A 207 -24.44 19.25 19.95
N THR A 208 -25.48 19.09 19.12
CA THR A 208 -25.77 19.95 17.96
C THR A 208 -26.32 21.29 18.37
#